data_baaebfd5740ad6e659229d8e318cb7ad
#
_entry.id   baaebfd5740ad6e659229d8e318cb7ad
#
_cell.length_a   1.000
_cell.length_b   1.000
_cell.length_c   1.000
_cell.angle_alpha   90.00
_cell.angle_beta   90.00
_cell.angle_gamma   90.00
#
_symmetry.space_group_name_H-M   'P 1'
#
loop_
_entity.id
_entity.type
_entity.pdbx_description
1 polymer ?
#
loop_
_entity_poly.entity_id
_entity_poly.type
_entity_poly.pdbx_seq_one_letter_code
_entity_poly.pdbx_strand_id
1 'polypeptide(L)'
;MSATALTAELAGRRSPIPRRPRLVGAELLKLRKRRGLVASGLALTVLPMVVAYVILLSLHAANPAKHGPAGGLQNFSDSINLLTTLSMIVAILIGSTLGAADLTSGVFRELVVTGRSRLALFAARVPAGLALLWAFVGAGFALTATGSTVFTGSLPAPGWTLLLETGAWLGLVSGLSLVLALAVSSIVGSRGTTIGIVFAWQIVVTPLLLQIKALGP
;
A
#
# COMPACT_ATOMS: atom_id res chain seq x y z
N MET A 1 0.83 56.71 13.93
CA MET A 1 0.13 55.61 13.19
C MET A 1 -0.98 55.13 14.13
N SER A 2 -2.23 55.19 13.68
CA SER A 2 -3.40 54.82 14.49
C SER A 2 -3.50 53.29 14.65
N ALA A 3 -3.84 52.81 15.83
CA ALA A 3 -4.01 51.38 16.15
C ALA A 3 -5.00 50.67 15.20
N THR A 4 -5.95 51.40 14.63
CA THR A 4 -6.90 50.95 13.62
C THR A 4 -6.26 50.58 12.29
N ALA A 5 -5.18 51.24 11.88
CA ALA A 5 -4.46 50.93 10.64
C ALA A 5 -3.67 49.61 10.76
N LEU A 6 -3.09 49.36 11.93
CA LEU A 6 -2.33 48.15 12.22
C LEU A 6 -3.23 46.88 12.24
N THR A 7 -4.45 47.03 12.82
CA THR A 7 -5.43 45.92 12.87
C THR A 7 -6.01 45.62 11.49
N ALA A 8 -6.20 46.60 10.63
CA ALA A 8 -6.66 46.36 9.24
C ALA A 8 -5.59 45.68 8.39
N GLU A 9 -4.31 46.00 8.57
CA GLU A 9 -3.20 45.38 7.86
C GLU A 9 -2.97 43.93 8.31
N LEU A 10 -3.13 43.63 9.60
CA LEU A 10 -3.07 42.27 10.15
C LEU A 10 -4.27 41.40 9.71
N ALA A 11 -5.45 41.98 9.55
CA ALA A 11 -6.63 41.29 9.04
C ALA A 11 -6.52 40.92 7.56
N GLY A 12 -5.83 41.75 6.74
CA GLY A 12 -5.58 41.49 5.33
C GLY A 12 -4.56 40.38 5.04
N ARG A 13 -3.73 40.04 6.03
CA ARG A 13 -2.70 38.97 5.91
C ARG A 13 -3.18 37.56 6.28
N ARG A 14 -4.48 37.33 6.38
CA ARG A 14 -4.98 35.95 6.52
C ARG A 14 -4.65 35.17 5.26
N SER A 15 -3.52 34.49 5.29
CA SER A 15 -3.13 33.54 4.24
C SER A 15 -4.27 32.56 3.97
N PRO A 16 -4.72 32.37 2.75
CA PRO A 16 -5.80 31.43 2.46
C PRO A 16 -5.41 30.04 2.99
N ILE A 17 -6.26 29.46 3.85
CA ILE A 17 -6.08 28.12 4.41
C ILE A 17 -5.85 27.17 3.23
N PRO A 18 -4.69 26.51 3.13
CA PRO A 18 -4.39 25.66 1.98
C PRO A 18 -5.43 24.55 1.91
N ARG A 19 -6.08 24.46 0.74
CA ARG A 19 -7.15 23.51 0.48
C ARG A 19 -6.65 22.08 0.72
N ARG A 20 -7.51 21.19 1.24
CA ARG A 20 -7.23 19.78 1.59
C ARG A 20 -6.41 18.99 0.54
N PRO A 21 -6.61 19.14 -0.81
CA PRO A 21 -5.82 18.44 -1.82
C PRO A 21 -4.33 18.78 -1.78
N ARG A 22 -3.95 19.99 -1.31
CA ARG A 22 -2.54 20.35 -1.18
C ARG A 22 -1.82 19.59 -0.05
N LEU A 23 -2.54 19.18 1.01
CA LEU A 23 -1.98 18.36 2.10
C LEU A 23 -1.69 16.94 1.64
N VAL A 24 -2.62 16.30 0.95
CA VAL A 24 -2.44 14.95 0.40
C VAL A 24 -1.28 14.93 -0.59
N GLY A 25 -1.21 15.92 -1.51
CA GLY A 25 -0.12 16.05 -2.46
C GLY A 25 1.25 16.23 -1.79
N ALA A 26 1.32 17.00 -0.71
CA ALA A 26 2.54 17.19 0.06
C ALA A 26 2.99 15.87 0.76
N GLU A 27 2.05 15.12 1.34
CA GLU A 27 2.35 13.83 1.96
C GLU A 27 2.79 12.79 0.92
N LEU A 28 2.13 12.73 -0.23
CA LEU A 28 2.52 11.86 -1.35
C LEU A 28 3.93 12.20 -1.86
N LEU A 29 4.25 13.51 -1.97
CA LEU A 29 5.58 13.94 -2.40
C LEU A 29 6.67 13.56 -1.40
N LYS A 30 6.40 13.65 -0.09
CA LYS A 30 7.32 13.18 0.97
C LYS A 30 7.60 11.68 0.83
N LEU A 31 6.56 10.87 0.57
CA LEU A 31 6.70 9.42 0.39
C LEU A 31 7.52 9.10 -0.87
N ARG A 32 7.22 9.75 -1.99
CA ARG A 32 7.95 9.55 -3.27
C ARG A 32 9.43 9.92 -3.16
N LYS A 33 9.80 10.93 -2.36
CA LYS A 33 11.20 11.30 -2.13
C LYS A 33 11.97 10.28 -1.30
N ARG A 34 11.31 9.38 -0.56
CA ARG A 34 11.94 8.29 0.18
C ARG A 34 12.28 7.13 -0.77
N ARG A 35 13.38 7.28 -1.49
CA ARG A 35 13.83 6.33 -2.52
C ARG A 35 13.85 4.88 -2.04
N GLY A 36 14.30 4.63 -0.79
CA GLY A 36 14.29 3.28 -0.20
C GLY A 36 12.89 2.69 -0.06
N LEU A 37 11.89 3.49 0.33
CA LEU A 37 10.50 3.03 0.43
C LEU A 37 9.90 2.71 -0.95
N VAL A 38 10.18 3.56 -1.94
CA VAL A 38 9.72 3.35 -3.32
C VAL A 38 10.39 2.12 -3.93
N ALA A 39 11.70 2.00 -3.77
CA ALA A 39 12.45 0.85 -4.27
C ALA A 39 11.99 -0.45 -3.62
N SER A 40 11.81 -0.49 -2.29
CA SER A 40 11.31 -1.69 -1.60
C SER A 40 9.87 -2.03 -1.99
N GLY A 41 9.00 -1.03 -2.18
CA GLY A 41 7.63 -1.25 -2.63
C GLY A 41 7.58 -1.90 -4.02
N LEU A 42 8.30 -1.35 -4.99
CA LEU A 42 8.41 -1.91 -6.32
C LEU A 42 9.11 -3.27 -6.33
N ALA A 43 10.20 -3.42 -5.58
CA ALA A 43 10.92 -4.69 -5.49
C ALA A 43 10.05 -5.81 -4.92
N LEU A 44 9.18 -5.53 -3.96
CA LEU A 44 8.30 -6.54 -3.36
C LEU A 44 7.05 -6.84 -4.18
N THR A 45 6.55 -5.91 -5.01
CA THR A 45 5.31 -6.15 -5.77
C THR A 45 5.57 -6.51 -7.23
N VAL A 46 6.57 -5.93 -7.86
CA VAL A 46 6.83 -6.09 -9.30
C VAL A 46 7.87 -7.17 -9.57
N LEU A 47 9.01 -7.13 -8.86
CA LEU A 47 10.12 -8.04 -9.12
C LEU A 47 9.76 -9.53 -8.97
N PRO A 48 9.05 -9.98 -7.91
CA PRO A 48 8.66 -11.38 -7.78
C PRO A 48 7.74 -11.85 -8.91
N MET A 49 6.85 -10.97 -9.40
CA MET A 49 5.97 -11.30 -10.52
C MET A 49 6.76 -11.48 -11.81
N VAL A 50 7.70 -10.56 -12.10
CA VAL A 50 8.59 -10.70 -13.26
C VAL A 50 9.42 -11.98 -13.17
N VAL A 51 10.02 -12.25 -12.02
CA VAL A 51 10.84 -13.47 -11.81
C VAL A 51 10.00 -14.74 -11.98
N ALA A 52 8.79 -14.78 -11.40
CA ALA A 52 7.90 -15.92 -11.53
C ALA A 52 7.56 -16.22 -13.01
N TYR A 53 7.15 -15.18 -13.77
CA TYR A 53 6.85 -15.38 -15.20
C TYR A 53 8.08 -15.72 -16.03
N VAL A 54 9.25 -15.14 -15.75
CA VAL A 54 10.50 -15.53 -16.43
C VAL A 54 10.83 -16.99 -16.18
N ILE A 55 10.68 -17.48 -14.94
CA ILE A 55 10.89 -18.90 -14.60
C ILE A 55 9.87 -19.79 -15.33
N LEU A 56 8.58 -19.48 -15.27
CA LEU A 56 7.53 -20.27 -15.91
C LEU A 56 7.73 -20.34 -17.43
N LEU A 57 8.05 -19.23 -18.07
CA LEU A 57 8.33 -19.17 -19.50
C LEU A 57 9.57 -19.97 -19.88
N SER A 58 10.65 -19.87 -19.10
CA SER A 58 11.89 -20.61 -19.37
C SER A 58 11.71 -22.12 -19.20
N LEU A 59 10.95 -22.57 -18.19
CA LEU A 59 10.62 -23.97 -17.97
C LEU A 59 9.75 -24.54 -19.10
N HIS A 60 8.74 -23.79 -19.53
CA HIS A 60 7.89 -24.17 -20.66
C HIS A 60 8.69 -24.26 -21.96
N ALA A 61 9.57 -23.29 -22.24
CA ALA A 61 10.42 -23.30 -23.42
C ALA A 61 11.43 -24.47 -23.42
N ALA A 62 11.95 -24.83 -22.24
CA ALA A 62 12.90 -25.94 -22.13
C ALA A 62 12.25 -27.31 -22.30
N ASN A 63 11.04 -27.53 -21.79
CA ASN A 63 10.32 -28.80 -21.91
C ASN A 63 8.80 -28.61 -21.88
N PRO A 64 8.15 -28.31 -23.02
CA PRO A 64 6.70 -28.06 -23.09
C PRO A 64 5.84 -29.26 -22.67
N ALA A 65 6.35 -30.47 -22.81
CA ALA A 65 5.62 -31.69 -22.44
C ALA A 65 5.53 -31.89 -20.91
N LYS A 66 6.51 -31.38 -20.17
CA LYS A 66 6.57 -31.49 -18.71
C LYS A 66 6.01 -30.26 -18.02
N HIS A 67 6.21 -29.09 -18.60
CA HIS A 67 5.81 -27.80 -18.04
C HIS A 67 4.76 -27.16 -18.95
N GLY A 68 3.53 -27.01 -18.43
CA GLY A 68 2.44 -26.34 -19.14
C GLY A 68 2.73 -24.89 -19.46
N PRO A 69 1.84 -24.20 -20.19
CA PRO A 69 1.95 -22.76 -20.47
C PRO A 69 2.12 -21.93 -19.21
N ALA A 70 2.84 -20.82 -19.30
CA ALA A 70 3.13 -19.93 -18.17
C ALA A 70 1.92 -19.13 -17.68
N GLY A 71 0.85 -19.01 -18.48
CA GLY A 71 -0.40 -18.35 -18.14
C GLY A 71 -1.48 -19.29 -17.63
N GLY A 72 -2.74 -18.85 -17.73
CA GLY A 72 -3.91 -19.62 -17.32
C GLY A 72 -4.37 -19.34 -15.89
N LEU A 73 -5.50 -19.95 -15.54
CA LEU A 73 -6.23 -19.66 -14.29
C LEU A 73 -5.45 -20.07 -13.04
N GLN A 74 -4.77 -21.23 -13.07
CA GLN A 74 -4.00 -21.73 -11.92
C GLN A 74 -2.81 -20.81 -11.63
N ASN A 75 -1.99 -20.50 -12.64
CA ASN A 75 -0.84 -19.61 -12.47
C ASN A 75 -1.25 -18.19 -12.06
N PHE A 76 -2.44 -17.72 -12.50
CA PHE A 76 -3.04 -16.48 -12.01
C PHE A 76 -3.33 -16.55 -10.51
N SER A 77 -4.01 -17.61 -10.05
CA SER A 77 -4.35 -17.80 -8.64
C SER A 77 -3.10 -17.85 -7.75
N ASP A 78 -2.09 -18.61 -8.14
CA ASP A 78 -0.84 -18.75 -7.40
C ASP A 78 -0.08 -17.41 -7.31
N SER A 79 0.00 -16.69 -8.45
CA SER A 79 0.62 -15.36 -8.51
C SER A 79 -0.13 -14.33 -7.66
N ILE A 80 -1.48 -14.37 -7.63
CA ILE A 80 -2.29 -13.48 -6.80
C ILE A 80 -2.11 -13.78 -5.31
N ASN A 81 -2.02 -15.04 -4.90
CA ASN A 81 -1.74 -15.41 -3.52
C ASN A 81 -0.38 -14.85 -3.05
N LEU A 82 0.65 -14.98 -3.88
CA LEU A 82 1.96 -14.39 -3.62
C LEU A 82 1.88 -12.86 -3.55
N LEU A 83 1.26 -12.22 -4.55
CA LEU A 83 1.12 -10.77 -4.60
C LEU A 83 0.31 -10.23 -3.41
N THR A 84 -0.73 -10.94 -2.95
CA THR A 84 -1.50 -10.57 -1.76
C THR A 84 -0.60 -10.52 -0.53
N THR A 85 0.18 -11.56 -0.30
CA THR A 85 1.12 -11.63 0.83
C THR A 85 2.13 -10.47 0.78
N LEU A 86 2.74 -10.25 -0.38
CA LEU A 86 3.74 -9.19 -0.56
C LEU A 86 3.13 -7.78 -0.47
N SER A 87 1.90 -7.59 -0.96
CA SER A 87 1.19 -6.31 -0.85
C SER A 87 0.89 -5.93 0.60
N MET A 88 0.57 -6.90 1.46
CA MET A 88 0.40 -6.67 2.90
C MET A 88 1.71 -6.20 3.55
N ILE A 89 2.84 -6.79 3.18
CA ILE A 89 4.17 -6.36 3.66
C ILE A 89 4.43 -4.90 3.27
N VAL A 90 4.19 -4.56 2.00
CA VAL A 90 4.34 -3.18 1.50
C VAL A 90 3.39 -2.22 2.22
N ALA A 91 2.15 -2.62 2.45
CA ALA A 91 1.17 -1.84 3.19
C ALA A 91 1.64 -1.52 4.62
N ILE A 92 2.20 -2.52 5.32
CA ILE A 92 2.77 -2.36 6.67
C ILE A 92 3.97 -1.39 6.64
N LEU A 93 4.86 -1.52 5.65
CA LEU A 93 6.01 -0.64 5.50
C LEU A 93 5.60 0.83 5.26
N ILE A 94 4.64 1.07 4.39
CA ILE A 94 4.12 2.41 4.10
C ILE A 94 3.37 2.97 5.31
N GLY A 95 2.43 2.20 5.88
CA GLY A 95 1.61 2.61 7.02
C GLY A 95 2.44 2.93 8.26
N SER A 96 3.40 2.07 8.62
CA SER A 96 4.31 2.30 9.74
C SER A 96 5.19 3.54 9.53
N THR A 97 5.62 3.77 8.29
CA THR A 97 6.43 4.95 7.95
C THR A 97 5.61 6.25 8.07
N LEU A 98 4.35 6.23 7.61
CA LEU A 98 3.45 7.39 7.69
C LEU A 98 3.04 7.71 9.13
N GLY A 99 2.79 6.69 9.95
CA GLY A 99 2.37 6.89 11.33
C GLY A 99 3.48 7.42 12.24
N ALA A 100 4.69 6.88 12.13
CA ALA A 100 5.80 7.22 13.01
C ALA A 100 6.59 8.47 12.58
N ALA A 101 6.56 8.87 11.30
CA ALA A 101 7.49 9.85 10.73
C ALA A 101 7.53 11.19 11.44
N ASP A 102 6.37 11.76 11.74
CA ASP A 102 6.30 13.10 12.35
C ASP A 102 6.47 13.06 13.87
N LEU A 103 6.21 11.89 14.50
CA LEU A 103 6.45 11.71 15.93
C LEU A 103 7.96 11.60 16.21
N THR A 104 8.69 10.86 15.38
CA THR A 104 10.13 10.68 15.54
C THR A 104 10.94 11.91 15.15
N SER A 105 10.43 12.76 14.24
CA SER A 105 11.11 13.99 13.81
C SER A 105 10.80 15.21 14.70
N GLY A 106 9.90 15.11 15.69
CA GLY A 106 9.48 16.22 16.54
C GLY A 106 8.61 17.28 15.85
N VAL A 107 8.45 17.22 14.54
CA VAL A 107 7.68 18.17 13.71
C VAL A 107 6.20 18.19 14.07
N PHE A 108 5.70 17.14 14.71
CA PHE A 108 4.30 17.06 15.12
C PHE A 108 3.87 18.20 16.06
N ARG A 109 4.75 18.62 16.98
CA ARG A 109 4.49 19.77 17.87
C ARG A 109 4.33 21.08 17.10
N GLU A 110 5.22 21.34 16.15
CA GLU A 110 5.18 22.54 15.31
C GLU A 110 3.92 22.60 14.43
N LEU A 111 3.51 21.45 13.87
CA LEU A 111 2.29 21.37 13.06
C LEU A 111 1.01 21.66 13.87
N VAL A 112 0.97 21.27 15.15
CA VAL A 112 -0.17 21.55 16.04
C VAL A 112 -0.21 23.03 16.43
N VAL A 113 0.96 23.66 16.67
CA VAL A 113 1.05 25.10 17.00
C VAL A 113 0.56 25.97 15.84
N THR A 114 0.64 25.52 14.58
CA THR A 114 0.09 26.24 13.42
C THR A 114 -1.45 26.22 13.33
N GLY A 115 -2.15 25.71 14.37
CA GLY A 115 -3.62 25.70 14.46
C GLY A 115 -4.32 24.65 13.61
N ARG A 116 -3.60 23.68 13.06
CA ARG A 116 -4.20 22.58 12.29
C ARG A 116 -4.69 21.46 13.21
N SER A 117 -5.91 20.97 12.98
CA SER A 117 -6.43 19.84 13.75
C SER A 117 -5.61 18.59 13.50
N ARG A 118 -5.31 17.85 14.58
CA ARG A 118 -4.59 16.56 14.51
C ARG A 118 -5.27 15.57 13.58
N LEU A 119 -6.61 15.56 13.59
CA LEU A 119 -7.43 14.70 12.74
C LEU A 119 -7.26 15.03 11.25
N ALA A 120 -7.15 16.31 10.87
CA ALA A 120 -6.96 16.70 9.48
C ALA A 120 -5.58 16.31 8.95
N LEU A 121 -4.54 16.36 9.80
CA LEU A 121 -3.19 15.88 9.45
C LEU A 121 -3.18 14.36 9.27
N PHE A 122 -3.84 13.63 10.18
CA PHE A 122 -3.97 12.17 10.06
C PHE A 122 -4.77 11.76 8.82
N ALA A 123 -5.92 12.41 8.58
CA ALA A 123 -6.80 12.13 7.46
C ALA A 123 -6.15 12.40 6.09
N ALA A 124 -5.15 13.28 6.00
CA ALA A 124 -4.41 13.50 4.75
C ALA A 124 -3.39 12.38 4.43
N ARG A 125 -2.92 11.65 5.44
CA ARG A 125 -1.94 10.55 5.28
C ARG A 125 -2.55 9.31 4.67
N VAL A 126 -3.79 8.99 5.03
CA VAL A 126 -4.48 7.80 4.52
C VAL A 126 -4.55 7.81 2.99
N PRO A 127 -5.13 8.82 2.31
CA PRO A 127 -5.22 8.82 0.86
C PRO A 127 -3.85 8.91 0.18
N ALA A 128 -2.87 9.58 0.77
CA ALA A 128 -1.51 9.63 0.24
C ALA A 128 -0.83 8.24 0.28
N GLY A 129 -0.99 7.52 1.39
CA GLY A 129 -0.50 6.15 1.55
C GLY A 129 -1.18 5.18 0.61
N LEU A 130 -2.52 5.24 0.50
CA LEU A 130 -3.30 4.40 -0.41
C LEU A 130 -2.92 4.63 -1.88
N ALA A 131 -2.76 5.89 -2.29
CA ALA A 131 -2.35 6.20 -3.66
C ALA A 131 -0.99 5.59 -4.03
N LEU A 132 -0.02 5.65 -3.11
CA LEU A 132 1.29 5.04 -3.33
C LEU A 132 1.21 3.51 -3.30
N LEU A 133 0.49 2.92 -2.34
CA LEU A 133 0.31 1.48 -2.22
C LEU A 133 -0.36 0.91 -3.47
N TRP A 134 -1.48 1.49 -3.89
CA TRP A 134 -2.22 1.00 -5.05
C TRP A 134 -1.46 1.20 -6.37
N ALA A 135 -0.56 2.18 -6.46
CA ALA A 135 0.34 2.27 -7.61
C ALA A 135 1.30 1.07 -7.68
N PHE A 136 1.85 0.62 -6.54
CA PHE A 136 2.75 -0.54 -6.51
C PHE A 136 2.00 -1.85 -6.71
N VAL A 137 0.93 -2.06 -5.97
CA VAL A 137 0.09 -3.27 -6.05
C VAL A 137 -0.57 -3.38 -7.42
N GLY A 138 -1.05 -2.26 -7.95
CA GLY A 138 -1.63 -2.19 -9.30
C GLY A 138 -0.63 -2.53 -10.40
N ALA A 139 0.64 -2.12 -10.27
CA ALA A 139 1.69 -2.51 -11.21
C ALA A 139 1.97 -4.02 -11.17
N GLY A 140 2.09 -4.61 -9.97
CA GLY A 140 2.24 -6.06 -9.79
C GLY A 140 1.03 -6.84 -10.32
N PHE A 141 -0.18 -6.36 -10.02
CA PHE A 141 -1.42 -6.94 -10.51
C PHE A 141 -1.54 -6.87 -12.04
N ALA A 142 -1.21 -5.75 -12.66
CA ALA A 142 -1.24 -5.59 -14.11
C ALA A 142 -0.28 -6.57 -14.80
N LEU A 143 0.91 -6.78 -14.25
CA LEU A 143 1.85 -7.79 -14.75
C LEU A 143 1.26 -9.20 -14.63
N THR A 144 0.69 -9.55 -13.48
CA THR A 144 0.07 -10.85 -13.25
C THR A 144 -1.12 -11.07 -14.19
N ALA A 145 -2.02 -10.11 -14.30
CA ALA A 145 -3.18 -10.19 -15.19
C ALA A 145 -2.76 -10.35 -16.67
N THR A 146 -1.82 -9.52 -17.11
CA THR A 146 -1.29 -9.59 -18.49
C THR A 146 -0.57 -10.90 -18.75
N GLY A 147 0.32 -11.33 -17.85
CA GLY A 147 1.05 -12.58 -17.99
C GLY A 147 0.12 -13.79 -18.04
N SER A 148 -0.87 -13.84 -17.15
CA SER A 148 -1.84 -14.94 -17.11
C SER A 148 -2.76 -14.99 -18.31
N THR A 149 -3.06 -13.86 -18.97
CA THR A 149 -3.92 -13.81 -20.16
C THR A 149 -3.14 -14.02 -21.46
N VAL A 150 -1.93 -13.47 -21.59
CA VAL A 150 -1.13 -13.53 -22.81
C VAL A 150 -0.48 -14.91 -23.00
N PHE A 151 0.01 -15.52 -21.92
CA PHE A 151 0.74 -16.79 -21.97
C PHE A 151 -0.11 -18.01 -21.64
N THR A 152 -1.41 -17.95 -21.86
CA THR A 152 -2.36 -19.05 -21.57
C THR A 152 -2.14 -20.28 -22.43
N GLY A 153 -1.69 -20.13 -23.68
CA GLY A 153 -1.62 -21.25 -24.64
C GLY A 153 -3.00 -21.91 -24.80
N SER A 154 -3.10 -23.19 -24.46
CA SER A 154 -4.34 -23.97 -24.51
C SER A 154 -5.16 -23.95 -23.21
N LEU A 155 -4.68 -23.27 -22.16
CA LEU A 155 -5.34 -23.21 -20.86
C LEU A 155 -6.43 -22.12 -20.84
N PRO A 156 -7.46 -22.23 -19.97
CA PRO A 156 -8.46 -21.19 -19.81
C PRO A 156 -7.82 -19.90 -19.25
N ALA A 157 -8.10 -18.78 -19.90
CA ALA A 157 -7.67 -17.45 -19.42
C ALA A 157 -8.59 -16.96 -18.30
N PRO A 158 -8.07 -16.16 -17.35
CA PRO A 158 -8.91 -15.47 -16.37
C PRO A 158 -9.86 -14.47 -17.07
N GLY A 159 -11.16 -14.57 -16.79
CA GLY A 159 -12.17 -13.68 -17.34
C GLY A 159 -12.13 -12.28 -16.70
N TRP A 160 -12.71 -11.28 -17.37
CA TRP A 160 -12.73 -9.89 -16.90
C TRP A 160 -13.37 -9.72 -15.52
N THR A 161 -14.45 -10.43 -15.23
CA THR A 161 -15.11 -10.39 -13.93
C THR A 161 -14.16 -10.83 -12.82
N LEU A 162 -13.47 -11.95 -13.02
CA LEU A 162 -12.50 -12.46 -12.06
C LEU A 162 -11.34 -11.47 -11.85
N LEU A 163 -10.85 -10.85 -12.92
CA LEU A 163 -9.78 -9.84 -12.83
C LEU A 163 -10.23 -8.62 -12.00
N LEU A 164 -11.42 -8.11 -12.24
CA LEU A 164 -11.96 -6.96 -11.52
C LEU A 164 -12.23 -7.28 -10.05
N GLU A 165 -12.85 -8.42 -9.75
CA GLU A 165 -13.13 -8.86 -8.38
C GLU A 165 -11.83 -9.07 -7.60
N THR A 166 -10.86 -9.76 -8.21
CA THR A 166 -9.56 -10.01 -7.58
C THR A 166 -8.78 -8.72 -7.37
N GLY A 167 -8.78 -7.81 -8.34
CA GLY A 167 -8.13 -6.51 -8.22
C GLY A 167 -8.75 -5.64 -7.12
N ALA A 168 -10.08 -5.61 -7.05
CA ALA A 168 -10.82 -4.90 -6.01
C ALA A 168 -10.56 -5.48 -4.62
N TRP A 169 -10.59 -6.81 -4.49
CA TRP A 169 -10.28 -7.53 -3.26
C TRP A 169 -8.84 -7.24 -2.78
N LEU A 170 -7.87 -7.37 -3.68
CA LEU A 170 -6.47 -7.09 -3.39
C LEU A 170 -6.25 -5.65 -2.93
N GLY A 171 -6.89 -4.69 -3.59
CA GLY A 171 -6.86 -3.28 -3.22
C GLY A 171 -7.47 -3.01 -1.85
N LEU A 172 -8.59 -3.67 -1.54
CA LEU A 172 -9.27 -3.56 -0.25
C LEU A 172 -8.43 -4.15 0.89
N VAL A 173 -7.96 -5.39 0.75
CA VAL A 173 -7.18 -6.07 1.79
C VAL A 173 -5.86 -5.35 2.08
N SER A 174 -5.13 -4.95 1.03
CA SER A 174 -3.89 -4.19 1.19
C SER A 174 -4.15 -2.80 1.77
N GLY A 175 -5.24 -2.14 1.38
CA GLY A 175 -5.65 -0.85 1.92
C GLY A 175 -5.99 -0.90 3.40
N LEU A 176 -6.75 -1.91 3.84
CA LEU A 176 -7.05 -2.14 5.26
C LEU A 176 -5.78 -2.40 6.07
N SER A 177 -4.85 -3.20 5.54
CA SER A 177 -3.56 -3.47 6.18
C SER A 177 -2.72 -2.19 6.36
N LEU A 178 -2.74 -1.28 5.37
CA LEU A 178 -2.08 0.03 5.47
C LEU A 178 -2.71 0.89 6.57
N VAL A 179 -4.04 0.99 6.62
CA VAL A 179 -4.74 1.80 7.61
C VAL A 179 -4.49 1.26 9.02
N LEU A 180 -4.51 -0.07 9.19
CA LEU A 180 -4.18 -0.72 10.46
C LEU A 180 -2.74 -0.40 10.90
N ALA A 181 -1.77 -0.58 10.01
CA ALA A 181 -0.37 -0.29 10.30
C ALA A 181 -0.13 1.20 10.61
N LEU A 182 -0.82 2.11 9.91
CA LEU A 182 -0.77 3.54 10.17
C LEU A 182 -1.36 3.89 11.54
N ALA A 183 -2.50 3.29 11.90
CA ALA A 183 -3.15 3.51 13.19
C ALA A 183 -2.26 3.02 14.34
N VAL A 184 -1.77 1.78 14.28
CA VAL A 184 -0.86 1.21 15.29
C VAL A 184 0.41 2.05 15.41
N SER A 185 1.01 2.45 14.29
CA SER A 185 2.22 3.28 14.28
C SER A 185 2.02 4.66 14.90
N SER A 186 0.84 5.23 14.73
CA SER A 186 0.50 6.52 15.34
C SER A 186 0.34 6.47 16.86
N ILE A 187 0.02 5.28 17.41
CA ILE A 187 -0.09 5.05 18.85
C ILE A 187 1.28 4.70 19.43
N VAL A 188 1.99 3.76 18.79
CA VAL A 188 3.28 3.22 19.28
C VAL A 188 4.42 4.23 19.10
N GLY A 189 4.35 5.10 18.08
CA GLY A 189 5.39 6.10 17.78
C GLY A 189 6.70 5.51 17.25
N SER A 190 6.79 4.19 17.06
CA SER A 190 7.99 3.49 16.59
C SER A 190 7.67 2.66 15.36
N ARG A 191 8.42 2.89 14.27
CA ARG A 191 8.27 2.15 13.02
C ARG A 191 8.59 0.66 13.19
N GLY A 192 9.72 0.34 13.83
CA GLY A 192 10.18 -1.04 14.00
C GLY A 192 9.22 -1.88 14.85
N THR A 193 8.79 -1.35 15.99
CA THR A 193 7.81 -2.00 16.87
C THR A 193 6.47 -2.21 16.17
N THR A 194 6.00 -1.24 15.40
CA THR A 194 4.76 -1.37 14.63
C THR A 194 4.85 -2.50 13.59
N ILE A 195 5.95 -2.56 12.84
CA ILE A 195 6.18 -3.64 11.89
C ILE A 195 6.11 -4.98 12.60
N GLY A 196 6.81 -5.14 13.73
CA GLY A 196 6.80 -6.38 14.50
C GLY A 196 5.40 -6.78 14.98
N ILE A 197 4.65 -5.85 15.57
CA ILE A 197 3.28 -6.08 16.06
C ILE A 197 2.34 -6.49 14.93
N VAL A 198 2.30 -5.72 13.83
CA VAL A 198 1.36 -5.98 12.74
C VAL A 198 1.74 -7.25 11.95
N PHE A 199 3.04 -7.55 11.82
CA PHE A 199 3.50 -8.82 11.26
C PHE A 199 3.11 -10.01 12.13
N ALA A 200 3.36 -9.94 13.44
CA ALA A 200 2.96 -10.99 14.36
C ALA A 200 1.45 -11.24 14.33
N TRP A 201 0.64 -10.17 14.29
CA TRP A 201 -0.80 -10.27 14.11
C TRP A 201 -1.16 -11.00 12.82
N GLN A 202 -0.56 -10.62 11.70
CA GLN A 202 -0.93 -11.13 10.38
C GLN A 202 -0.47 -12.56 10.14
N ILE A 203 0.71 -12.94 10.64
CA ILE A 203 1.29 -14.27 10.44
C ILE A 203 0.78 -15.28 11.48
N VAL A 204 0.50 -14.84 12.70
CA VAL A 204 0.13 -15.75 13.80
C VAL A 204 -1.37 -15.69 14.08
N VAL A 205 -1.90 -14.50 14.36
CA VAL A 205 -3.29 -14.37 14.83
C VAL A 205 -4.30 -14.61 13.72
N THR A 206 -4.07 -14.07 12.53
CA THR A 206 -5.02 -14.23 11.40
C THR A 206 -5.22 -15.70 10.99
N PRO A 207 -4.17 -16.53 10.78
CA PRO A 207 -4.35 -17.95 10.51
C PRO A 207 -5.02 -18.72 11.63
N LEU A 208 -4.68 -18.42 12.89
CA LEU A 208 -5.33 -19.06 14.06
C LEU A 208 -6.82 -18.76 14.12
N LEU A 209 -7.23 -17.51 13.87
CA LEU A 209 -8.65 -17.14 13.84
C LEU A 209 -9.40 -17.84 12.69
N LEU A 210 -8.76 -18.04 11.54
CA LEU A 210 -9.34 -18.77 10.42
C LEU A 210 -9.51 -20.26 10.75
N GLN A 211 -8.58 -20.85 11.47
CA GLN A 211 -8.70 -22.25 11.93
C GLN A 211 -9.84 -22.44 12.93
N ILE A 212 -10.03 -21.53 13.88
CA ILE A 212 -11.14 -21.58 14.84
C ILE A 212 -12.49 -21.53 14.12
N LYS A 213 -12.63 -20.71 13.08
CA LYS A 213 -13.86 -20.63 12.27
C LYS A 213 -14.12 -21.91 11.46
N ALA A 214 -13.07 -22.63 11.07
CA ALA A 214 -13.18 -23.91 10.38
C ALA A 214 -13.57 -25.06 11.32
N LEU A 215 -13.42 -24.89 12.65
CA LEU A 215 -13.82 -25.86 13.68
C LEU A 215 -15.24 -25.61 14.24
N GLY A 216 -15.92 -24.55 13.77
CA GLY A 216 -17.33 -24.31 14.09
C GLY A 216 -18.26 -25.32 13.40
N PRO A 217 -19.39 -25.63 14.00
CA PRO A 217 -20.33 -26.62 13.50
C PRO A 217 -20.89 -26.29 12.13
#